data_6ab77ee8b065bb031e6b17693ba81487
#
_entry.id   6ab77ee8b065bb031e6b17693ba81487
#
_cell.length_a   1.000
_cell.length_b   1.000
_cell.length_c   1.000
_cell.angle_alpha   90.00
_cell.angle_beta   90.00
_cell.angle_gamma   90.00
#
_symmetry.space_group_name_H-M   'P 1'
#
loop_
_entity.id
_entity.type
_entity.pdbx_description
1 polymer ?
#
loop_
_entity_poly.entity_id
_entity_poly.type
_entity_poly.pdbx_seq_one_letter_code
_entity_poly.pdbx_strand_id
1 'polypeptide(L)'
;MWLAFSVQAEVADSVRRYEAAKVRADRFFKYQEWQSALAMYEVMLELRPGDVASYYHAIFTSGMLRNQDEQMRFFERTQKQGIALDSIFSGVKGISFAMGEGDEYEKLLLLVRDRQPWLARGINVYLLDYYDFRNNAEGVIGIAETMLDETPESLQLARILANAYMKASRPDDAMRCYRYIVSHEPADYDALLNMGVYYYTALRQTTDEAARADYAALAQAYLTDAWRVSPTPHVEKIRRELSGL
;
A
#
# COMPACT_ATOMS: atom_id res chain seq x y z
N MET A 1 -46.97 -7.99 -28.58
CA MET A 1 -45.94 -8.17 -29.64
C MET A 1 -45.19 -6.83 -29.94
N TRP A 2 -45.85 -5.69 -30.12
CA TRP A 2 -45.20 -4.39 -30.41
C TRP A 2 -44.30 -3.87 -29.30
N LEU A 3 -44.68 -4.03 -28.02
CA LEU A 3 -43.85 -3.60 -26.86
C LEU A 3 -42.52 -4.35 -26.76
N ALA A 4 -42.50 -5.64 -27.10
CA ALA A 4 -41.27 -6.42 -27.08
C ALA A 4 -40.29 -6.03 -28.19
N PHE A 5 -40.81 -5.64 -29.36
CA PHE A 5 -39.99 -5.16 -30.49
C PHE A 5 -39.39 -3.78 -30.21
N SER A 6 -40.14 -2.87 -29.56
CA SER A 6 -39.61 -1.55 -29.20
C SER A 6 -38.50 -1.65 -28.11
N VAL A 7 -38.67 -2.49 -27.12
CA VAL A 7 -37.66 -2.72 -26.08
C VAL A 7 -36.37 -3.35 -26.66
N GLN A 8 -36.50 -4.33 -27.57
CA GLN A 8 -35.33 -4.90 -28.24
C GLN A 8 -34.58 -3.87 -29.13
N ALA A 9 -35.28 -3.01 -29.83
CA ALA A 9 -34.69 -1.96 -30.66
C ALA A 9 -33.95 -0.93 -29.79
N GLU A 10 -34.53 -0.54 -28.65
CA GLU A 10 -33.95 0.39 -27.70
C GLU A 10 -32.69 -0.17 -27.02
N VAL A 11 -32.69 -1.45 -26.60
CA VAL A 11 -31.53 -2.16 -26.07
C VAL A 11 -30.42 -2.23 -27.12
N ALA A 12 -30.75 -2.59 -28.37
CA ALA A 12 -29.77 -2.66 -29.46
C ALA A 12 -29.13 -1.32 -29.76
N ASP A 13 -29.90 -0.22 -29.66
CA ASP A 13 -29.39 1.14 -29.83
C ASP A 13 -28.48 1.56 -28.69
N SER A 14 -28.87 1.30 -27.46
CA SER A 14 -28.03 1.53 -26.25
C SER A 14 -26.68 0.83 -26.35
N VAL A 15 -26.68 -0.44 -26.79
CA VAL A 15 -25.43 -1.21 -26.98
C VAL A 15 -24.54 -0.57 -28.05
N ARG A 16 -25.11 -0.19 -29.19
CA ARG A 16 -24.35 0.47 -30.27
C ARG A 16 -23.76 1.82 -29.83
N ARG A 17 -24.51 2.61 -29.09
CA ARG A 17 -24.04 3.88 -28.53
C ARG A 17 -22.93 3.70 -27.54
N TYR A 18 -23.03 2.70 -26.65
CA TYR A 18 -21.98 2.35 -25.70
C TYR A 18 -20.69 1.96 -26.43
N GLU A 19 -20.74 1.03 -27.39
CA GLU A 19 -19.55 0.59 -28.13
C GLU A 19 -18.92 1.75 -28.94
N ALA A 20 -19.73 2.62 -29.51
CA ALA A 20 -19.24 3.82 -30.22
C ALA A 20 -18.54 4.81 -29.22
N ALA A 21 -19.12 5.01 -28.05
CA ALA A 21 -18.51 5.84 -27.01
C ALA A 21 -17.19 5.23 -26.53
N LYS A 22 -17.13 3.91 -26.31
CA LYS A 22 -15.93 3.18 -25.90
C LYS A 22 -14.79 3.35 -26.90
N VAL A 23 -15.03 3.12 -28.18
CA VAL A 23 -14.00 3.31 -29.22
C VAL A 23 -13.45 4.74 -29.24
N ARG A 24 -14.29 5.73 -29.00
CA ARG A 24 -13.85 7.13 -28.91
C ARG A 24 -13.08 7.40 -27.62
N ALA A 25 -13.56 6.88 -26.48
CA ALA A 25 -12.88 6.99 -25.19
C ALA A 25 -11.47 6.41 -25.26
N ASP A 26 -11.33 5.18 -25.78
CA ASP A 26 -10.05 4.50 -25.93
C ASP A 26 -9.07 5.32 -26.80
N ARG A 27 -9.57 5.90 -27.91
CA ARG A 27 -8.78 6.77 -28.77
C ARG A 27 -8.33 8.04 -28.04
N PHE A 28 -9.26 8.77 -27.43
CA PHE A 28 -8.95 10.00 -26.72
C PHE A 28 -8.01 9.75 -25.56
N PHE A 29 -8.21 8.67 -24.80
CA PHE A 29 -7.33 8.25 -23.71
C PHE A 29 -5.90 7.96 -24.21
N LYS A 30 -5.78 7.20 -25.29
CA LYS A 30 -4.48 6.88 -25.91
C LYS A 30 -3.70 8.14 -26.33
N TYR A 31 -4.38 9.16 -26.80
CA TYR A 31 -3.77 10.43 -27.21
C TYR A 31 -3.75 11.48 -26.10
N GLN A 32 -4.10 11.10 -24.87
CA GLN A 32 -4.13 11.98 -23.70
C GLN A 32 -5.05 13.20 -23.84
N GLU A 33 -6.07 13.08 -24.68
CA GLU A 33 -7.13 14.06 -24.82
C GLU A 33 -8.14 13.93 -23.68
N TRP A 34 -7.67 14.24 -22.44
CA TRP A 34 -8.33 13.88 -21.19
C TRP A 34 -9.76 14.39 -21.09
N GLN A 35 -10.01 15.63 -21.51
CA GLN A 35 -11.36 16.21 -21.48
C GLN A 35 -12.34 15.44 -22.38
N SER A 36 -11.88 15.08 -23.58
CA SER A 36 -12.68 14.32 -24.55
C SER A 36 -12.91 12.88 -24.08
N ALA A 37 -11.89 12.26 -23.49
CA ALA A 37 -12.00 10.92 -22.91
C ALA A 37 -13.03 10.91 -21.76
N LEU A 38 -12.94 11.88 -20.85
CA LEU A 38 -13.85 11.99 -19.70
C LEU A 38 -15.31 12.12 -20.15
N ALA A 39 -15.58 12.94 -21.17
CA ALA A 39 -16.91 13.08 -21.73
C ALA A 39 -17.46 11.75 -22.30
N MET A 40 -16.60 10.92 -22.88
CA MET A 40 -17.02 9.60 -23.38
C MET A 40 -17.28 8.62 -22.23
N TYR A 41 -16.46 8.63 -21.17
CA TYR A 41 -16.74 7.81 -19.99
C TYR A 41 -18.05 8.19 -19.33
N GLU A 42 -18.40 9.49 -19.29
CA GLU A 42 -19.71 9.92 -18.78
C GLU A 42 -20.85 9.31 -19.60
N VAL A 43 -20.78 9.38 -20.93
CA VAL A 43 -21.77 8.75 -21.83
C VAL A 43 -21.85 7.24 -21.59
N MET A 44 -20.70 6.56 -21.41
CA MET A 44 -20.68 5.11 -21.12
C MET A 44 -21.37 4.80 -19.79
N LEU A 45 -21.15 5.62 -18.76
CA LEU A 45 -21.76 5.46 -17.44
C LEU A 45 -23.23 5.84 -17.37
N GLU A 46 -23.72 6.70 -18.28
CA GLU A 46 -25.16 6.92 -18.47
C GLU A 46 -25.85 5.70 -19.08
N LEU A 47 -25.19 5.03 -20.02
CA LEU A 47 -25.73 3.86 -20.71
C LEU A 47 -25.57 2.57 -19.88
N ARG A 48 -24.49 2.46 -19.10
CA ARG A 48 -24.17 1.32 -18.22
C ARG A 48 -23.67 1.80 -16.88
N PRO A 49 -24.56 2.13 -15.92
CA PRO A 49 -24.18 2.69 -14.62
C PRO A 49 -23.31 1.77 -13.75
N GLY A 50 -23.25 0.46 -14.02
CA GLY A 50 -22.43 -0.51 -13.31
C GLY A 50 -21.07 -0.82 -13.98
N ASP A 51 -20.68 -0.07 -15.02
CA ASP A 51 -19.42 -0.33 -15.72
C ASP A 51 -18.20 0.14 -14.93
N VAL A 52 -17.60 -0.81 -14.20
CA VAL A 52 -16.42 -0.59 -13.34
C VAL A 52 -15.25 0.02 -14.12
N ALA A 53 -15.04 -0.44 -15.37
CA ALA A 53 -13.93 0.04 -16.19
C ALA A 53 -14.06 1.53 -16.50
N SER A 54 -15.25 1.98 -16.88
CA SER A 54 -15.51 3.40 -17.12
C SER A 54 -15.31 4.26 -15.89
N TYR A 55 -15.64 3.75 -14.69
CA TYR A 55 -15.42 4.51 -13.46
C TYR A 55 -13.93 4.71 -13.17
N TYR A 56 -13.11 3.65 -13.15
CA TYR A 56 -11.71 3.85 -12.81
C TYR A 56 -10.96 4.66 -13.87
N HIS A 57 -11.34 4.56 -15.15
CA HIS A 57 -10.81 5.45 -16.19
C HIS A 57 -11.25 6.91 -15.98
N ALA A 58 -12.53 7.17 -15.67
CA ALA A 58 -13.02 8.51 -15.40
C ALA A 58 -12.34 9.13 -14.17
N ILE A 59 -12.17 8.37 -13.09
CA ILE A 59 -11.47 8.79 -11.87
C ILE A 59 -10.01 9.15 -12.18
N PHE A 60 -9.28 8.28 -12.90
CA PHE A 60 -7.91 8.56 -13.31
C PHE A 60 -7.83 9.79 -14.21
N THR A 61 -8.68 9.86 -15.22
CA THR A 61 -8.72 10.99 -16.19
C THR A 61 -9.01 12.32 -15.49
N SER A 62 -9.91 12.32 -14.50
CA SER A 62 -10.19 13.50 -13.67
C SER A 62 -8.96 13.93 -12.85
N GLY A 63 -8.17 12.98 -12.34
CA GLY A 63 -6.88 13.24 -11.69
C GLY A 63 -5.88 13.90 -12.64
N MET A 64 -5.75 13.39 -13.87
CA MET A 64 -4.89 13.98 -14.92
C MET A 64 -5.32 15.42 -15.28
N LEU A 65 -6.60 15.72 -15.18
CA LEU A 65 -7.15 17.07 -15.35
C LEU A 65 -7.00 17.94 -14.09
N ARG A 66 -6.47 17.40 -12.99
CA ARG A 66 -6.39 18.05 -11.67
C ARG A 66 -7.74 18.55 -11.15
N ASN A 67 -8.81 17.88 -11.54
CA ASN A 67 -10.18 18.17 -11.11
C ASN A 67 -10.60 17.21 -10.00
N GLN A 68 -10.22 17.54 -8.76
CA GLN A 68 -10.50 16.73 -7.57
C GLN A 68 -11.99 16.56 -7.29
N ASP A 69 -12.81 17.59 -7.55
CA ASP A 69 -14.25 17.51 -7.30
C ASP A 69 -14.91 16.53 -8.27
N GLU A 70 -14.51 16.54 -9.54
CA GLU A 70 -14.98 15.59 -10.53
C GLU A 70 -14.49 14.16 -10.22
N GLN A 71 -13.23 14.03 -9.79
CA GLN A 71 -12.67 12.76 -9.37
C GLN A 71 -13.47 12.14 -8.21
N MET A 72 -13.81 12.95 -7.20
CA MET A 72 -14.66 12.52 -6.09
C MET A 72 -16.09 12.24 -6.52
N ARG A 73 -16.66 13.01 -7.44
CA ARG A 73 -18.01 12.77 -7.98
C ARG A 73 -18.12 11.37 -8.61
N PHE A 74 -17.15 10.97 -9.41
CA PHE A 74 -17.11 9.60 -9.97
C PHE A 74 -16.89 8.55 -8.88
N PHE A 75 -16.01 8.81 -7.93
CA PHE A 75 -15.77 7.89 -6.83
C PHE A 75 -17.04 7.66 -5.98
N GLU A 76 -17.76 8.71 -5.62
CA GLU A 76 -19.04 8.61 -4.88
C GLU A 76 -20.13 7.89 -5.70
N ARG A 77 -20.14 8.07 -7.02
CA ARG A 77 -21.05 7.30 -7.89
C ARG A 77 -20.76 5.80 -7.82
N THR A 78 -19.50 5.37 -7.69
CA THR A 78 -19.19 3.93 -7.53
C THR A 78 -19.80 3.38 -6.25
N GLN A 79 -19.74 4.14 -5.16
CA GLN A 79 -20.33 3.74 -3.89
C GLN A 79 -21.86 3.63 -3.98
N LYS A 80 -22.51 4.58 -4.64
CA LYS A 80 -23.99 4.54 -4.90
C LYS A 80 -24.41 3.35 -5.75
N GLN A 81 -23.52 2.87 -6.65
CA GLN A 81 -23.75 1.68 -7.47
C GLN A 81 -23.39 0.38 -6.76
N GLY A 82 -22.87 0.44 -5.52
CA GLY A 82 -22.44 -0.74 -4.76
C GLY A 82 -21.19 -1.42 -5.34
N ILE A 83 -20.38 -0.67 -6.11
CA ILE A 83 -19.12 -1.19 -6.67
C ILE A 83 -18.08 -1.31 -5.56
N ALA A 84 -17.41 -2.47 -5.49
CA ALA A 84 -16.37 -2.72 -4.51
C ALA A 84 -15.20 -1.73 -4.69
N LEU A 85 -14.77 -1.11 -3.59
CA LEU A 85 -13.65 -0.15 -3.58
C LEU A 85 -12.36 -0.76 -4.14
N ASP A 86 -12.13 -2.03 -3.83
CA ASP A 86 -10.98 -2.81 -4.31
C ASP A 86 -10.89 -2.84 -5.83
N SER A 87 -12.03 -3.00 -6.51
CA SER A 87 -12.09 -2.99 -7.98
C SER A 87 -11.72 -1.62 -8.57
N ILE A 88 -12.11 -0.55 -7.89
CA ILE A 88 -11.79 0.82 -8.33
C ILE A 88 -10.32 1.13 -8.07
N PHE A 89 -9.82 0.88 -6.86
CA PHE A 89 -8.43 1.17 -6.52
C PHE A 89 -7.45 0.33 -7.31
N SER A 90 -7.74 -0.97 -7.54
CA SER A 90 -6.92 -1.83 -8.40
C SER A 90 -6.92 -1.34 -9.85
N GLY A 91 -8.06 -0.91 -10.38
CA GLY A 91 -8.17 -0.36 -11.72
C GLY A 91 -7.37 0.93 -11.88
N VAL A 92 -7.54 1.90 -10.97
CA VAL A 92 -6.78 3.17 -11.00
C VAL A 92 -5.29 2.91 -10.81
N LYS A 93 -4.88 2.03 -9.86
CA LYS A 93 -3.48 1.61 -9.66
C LYS A 93 -2.90 1.09 -10.98
N GLY A 94 -3.59 0.13 -11.61
CA GLY A 94 -3.15 -0.47 -12.86
C GLY A 94 -2.93 0.53 -13.98
N ILE A 95 -3.88 1.45 -14.19
CA ILE A 95 -3.75 2.50 -15.22
C ILE A 95 -2.63 3.47 -14.88
N SER A 96 -2.55 3.94 -13.63
CA SER A 96 -1.54 4.90 -13.20
C SER A 96 -0.13 4.38 -13.47
N PHE A 97 0.15 3.12 -13.15
CA PHE A 97 1.44 2.52 -13.43
C PHE A 97 1.66 2.25 -14.92
N ALA A 98 0.64 1.80 -15.66
CA ALA A 98 0.74 1.59 -17.11
C ALA A 98 1.03 2.89 -17.88
N MET A 99 0.54 4.03 -17.38
CA MET A 99 0.78 5.35 -17.98
C MET A 99 2.07 6.04 -17.48
N GLY A 100 2.78 5.46 -16.51
CA GLY A 100 3.92 6.09 -15.87
C GLY A 100 3.56 7.18 -14.85
N GLU A 101 2.28 7.28 -14.50
CA GLU A 101 1.71 8.30 -13.60
C GLU A 101 1.36 7.67 -12.23
N GLY A 102 2.28 6.86 -11.70
CA GLY A 102 2.04 6.10 -10.46
C GLY A 102 1.63 6.97 -9.27
N ASP A 103 2.06 8.22 -9.22
CA ASP A 103 1.72 9.17 -8.16
C ASP A 103 0.24 9.60 -8.19
N GLU A 104 -0.47 9.45 -9.31
CA GLU A 104 -1.91 9.74 -9.39
C GLU A 104 -2.74 8.78 -8.54
N TYR A 105 -2.26 7.53 -8.37
CA TYR A 105 -2.90 6.59 -7.46
C TYR A 105 -2.78 7.03 -6.00
N GLU A 106 -1.60 7.48 -5.57
CA GLU A 106 -1.37 8.03 -4.23
C GLU A 106 -2.27 9.24 -3.97
N LYS A 107 -2.29 10.20 -4.93
CA LYS A 107 -3.13 11.40 -4.83
C LYS A 107 -4.61 11.07 -4.65
N LEU A 108 -5.11 10.07 -5.39
CA LEU A 108 -6.48 9.59 -5.22
C LEU A 108 -6.72 9.04 -3.81
N LEU A 109 -5.83 8.17 -3.31
CA LEU A 109 -5.97 7.59 -1.96
C LEU A 109 -6.00 8.69 -0.89
N LEU A 110 -5.07 9.64 -0.98
CA LEU A 110 -5.01 10.78 -0.05
C LEU A 110 -6.25 11.67 -0.15
N LEU A 111 -6.74 11.94 -1.34
CA LEU A 111 -7.95 12.71 -1.58
C LEU A 111 -9.20 12.02 -0.98
N VAL A 112 -9.34 10.71 -1.22
CA VAL A 112 -10.47 9.94 -0.65
C VAL A 112 -10.39 9.92 0.87
N ARG A 113 -9.19 9.72 1.44
CA ARG A 113 -8.98 9.74 2.89
C ARG A 113 -9.37 11.07 3.52
N ASP A 114 -9.03 12.18 2.87
CA ASP A 114 -9.35 13.54 3.34
C ASP A 114 -10.86 13.83 3.24
N ARG A 115 -11.47 13.53 2.10
CA ARG A 115 -12.89 13.84 1.82
C ARG A 115 -13.86 12.86 2.50
N GLN A 116 -13.41 11.63 2.78
CA GLN A 116 -14.22 10.57 3.41
C GLN A 116 -13.45 9.92 4.59
N PRO A 117 -13.32 10.63 5.74
CA PRO A 117 -12.51 10.17 6.88
C PRO A 117 -12.94 8.80 7.45
N TRP A 118 -14.22 8.42 7.27
CA TRP A 118 -14.70 7.09 7.70
C TRP A 118 -14.10 5.93 6.91
N LEU A 119 -13.47 6.18 5.76
CA LEU A 119 -12.72 5.20 4.98
C LEU A 119 -11.23 5.19 5.34
N ALA A 120 -10.74 6.10 6.16
CA ALA A 120 -9.32 6.33 6.41
C ALA A 120 -8.58 5.03 6.76
N ARG A 121 -9.14 4.21 7.65
CA ARG A 121 -8.54 2.93 8.05
C ARG A 121 -8.35 1.98 6.86
N GLY A 122 -9.33 1.85 6.00
CA GLY A 122 -9.24 1.03 4.78
C GLY A 122 -8.25 1.62 3.77
N ILE A 123 -8.26 2.93 3.59
CA ILE A 123 -7.35 3.65 2.68
C ILE A 123 -5.90 3.53 3.15
N ASN A 124 -5.62 3.55 4.46
CA ASN A 124 -4.29 3.37 4.99
C ASN A 124 -3.68 2.01 4.61
N VAL A 125 -4.48 0.95 4.47
CA VAL A 125 -4.01 -0.35 3.98
C VAL A 125 -3.51 -0.25 2.53
N TYR A 126 -4.25 0.45 1.65
CA TYR A 126 -3.81 0.68 0.27
C TYR A 126 -2.58 1.58 0.18
N LEU A 127 -2.46 2.59 1.06
CA LEU A 127 -1.27 3.44 1.15
C LEU A 127 -0.04 2.67 1.62
N LEU A 128 -0.18 1.76 2.61
CA LEU A 128 0.92 0.88 3.03
C LEU A 128 1.43 0.03 1.87
N ASP A 129 0.50 -0.65 1.16
CA ASP A 129 0.84 -1.47 -0.01
C ASP A 129 1.52 -0.63 -1.11
N TYR A 130 1.03 0.56 -1.36
CA TYR A 130 1.61 1.47 -2.34
C TYR A 130 3.03 1.91 -1.96
N TYR A 131 3.23 2.36 -0.72
CA TYR A 131 4.54 2.83 -0.27
C TYR A 131 5.57 1.69 -0.17
N ASP A 132 5.17 0.49 0.27
CA ASP A 132 6.06 -0.67 0.27
C ASP A 132 6.45 -1.06 -1.16
N PHE A 133 5.50 -1.12 -2.09
CA PHE A 133 5.76 -1.35 -3.51
C PHE A 133 6.72 -0.32 -4.12
N ARG A 134 6.61 0.96 -3.71
CA ARG A 134 7.52 2.04 -4.14
C ARG A 134 8.84 2.06 -3.39
N ASN A 135 9.06 1.14 -2.47
CA ASN A 135 10.20 1.12 -1.56
C ASN A 135 10.38 2.45 -0.80
N ASN A 136 9.28 3.11 -0.48
CA ASN A 136 9.22 4.35 0.28
C ASN A 136 9.06 4.05 1.77
N ALA A 137 10.18 3.82 2.46
CA ALA A 137 10.19 3.44 3.87
C ALA A 137 9.56 4.52 4.78
N GLU A 138 9.80 5.80 4.51
CA GLU A 138 9.22 6.90 5.29
C GLU A 138 7.70 6.98 5.12
N GLY A 139 7.18 6.72 3.92
CA GLY A 139 5.74 6.61 3.68
C GLY A 139 5.11 5.46 4.45
N VAL A 140 5.77 4.29 4.47
CA VAL A 140 5.33 3.13 5.27
C VAL A 140 5.31 3.49 6.76
N ILE A 141 6.38 4.12 7.27
CA ILE A 141 6.48 4.53 8.69
C ILE A 141 5.31 5.43 9.05
N GLY A 142 5.10 6.52 8.32
CA GLY A 142 4.05 7.50 8.67
C GLY A 142 2.64 6.90 8.70
N ILE A 143 2.32 6.00 7.76
CA ILE A 143 1.01 5.33 7.75
C ILE A 143 0.93 4.27 8.85
N ALA A 144 1.96 3.45 9.03
CA ALA A 144 1.95 2.38 10.04
C ALA A 144 1.92 2.94 11.48
N GLU A 145 2.62 4.05 11.76
CA GLU A 145 2.51 4.76 13.04
C GLU A 145 1.08 5.23 13.30
N THR A 146 0.44 5.87 12.30
CA THR A 146 -0.97 6.31 12.41
C THR A 146 -1.90 5.12 12.70
N MET A 147 -1.69 3.98 12.04
CA MET A 147 -2.51 2.79 12.27
C MET A 147 -2.22 2.14 13.63
N LEU A 148 -0.98 2.21 14.10
CA LEU A 148 -0.59 1.68 15.41
C LEU A 148 -1.18 2.51 16.55
N ASP A 149 -1.33 3.83 16.39
CA ASP A 149 -2.03 4.68 17.36
C ASP A 149 -3.50 4.26 17.55
N GLU A 150 -4.14 3.74 16.50
CA GLU A 150 -5.51 3.21 16.56
C GLU A 150 -5.56 1.77 17.11
N THR A 151 -4.49 0.98 16.92
CA THR A 151 -4.41 -0.44 17.33
C THR A 151 -3.03 -0.74 17.95
N PRO A 152 -2.75 -0.22 19.18
CA PRO A 152 -1.43 -0.30 19.80
C PRO A 152 -0.91 -1.73 20.05
N GLU A 153 -1.81 -2.71 20.15
CA GLU A 153 -1.49 -4.11 20.35
C GLU A 153 -1.15 -4.90 19.08
N SER A 154 -1.17 -4.26 17.92
CA SER A 154 -0.94 -4.94 16.64
C SER A 154 0.52 -5.34 16.43
N LEU A 155 0.84 -6.60 16.68
CA LEU A 155 2.17 -7.17 16.37
C LEU A 155 2.49 -7.12 14.86
N GLN A 156 1.49 -7.23 14.02
CA GLN A 156 1.65 -7.09 12.57
C GLN A 156 2.17 -5.70 12.19
N LEU A 157 1.58 -4.63 12.74
CA LEU A 157 2.05 -3.27 12.50
C LEU A 157 3.43 -3.03 13.10
N ALA A 158 3.72 -3.58 14.28
CA ALA A 158 5.04 -3.52 14.87
C ALA A 158 6.12 -4.15 13.97
N ARG A 159 5.81 -5.29 13.31
CA ARG A 159 6.71 -5.92 12.32
C ARG A 159 6.92 -5.06 11.08
N ILE A 160 5.83 -4.48 10.54
CA ILE A 160 5.89 -3.57 9.39
C ILE A 160 6.79 -2.37 9.72
N LEU A 161 6.58 -1.75 10.88
CA LEU A 161 7.37 -0.61 11.35
C LEU A 161 8.83 -0.98 11.55
N ALA A 162 9.14 -2.11 12.21
CA ALA A 162 10.51 -2.56 12.40
C ALA A 162 11.26 -2.68 11.07
N ASN A 163 10.64 -3.32 10.08
CA ASN A 163 11.21 -3.46 8.75
C ASN A 163 11.37 -2.12 8.03
N ALA A 164 10.39 -1.23 8.14
CA ALA A 164 10.44 0.09 7.51
C ALA A 164 11.53 0.98 8.14
N TYR A 165 11.68 0.97 9.48
CA TYR A 165 12.76 1.66 10.18
C TYR A 165 14.14 1.13 9.79
N MET A 166 14.29 -0.20 9.62
CA MET A 166 15.55 -0.77 9.13
C MET A 166 15.86 -0.31 7.70
N LYS A 167 14.88 -0.30 6.79
CA LYS A 167 15.02 0.22 5.43
C LYS A 167 15.38 1.73 5.42
N ALA A 168 14.83 2.49 6.36
CA ALA A 168 15.10 3.92 6.53
C ALA A 168 16.43 4.23 7.26
N SER A 169 17.24 3.19 7.60
CA SER A 169 18.47 3.33 8.37
C SER A 169 18.24 3.95 9.77
N ARG A 170 17.12 3.63 10.40
CA ARG A 170 16.72 4.04 11.74
C ARG A 170 16.67 2.83 12.70
N PRO A 171 17.83 2.19 12.98
CA PRO A 171 17.87 0.92 13.74
C PRO A 171 17.39 1.07 15.18
N ASP A 172 17.59 2.23 15.83
CA ASP A 172 17.13 2.46 17.20
C ASP A 172 15.62 2.44 17.33
N ASP A 173 14.91 2.96 16.31
CA ASP A 173 13.45 2.93 16.22
C ASP A 173 12.97 1.49 15.98
N ALA A 174 13.63 0.75 15.08
CA ALA A 174 13.35 -0.65 14.84
C ALA A 174 13.51 -1.50 16.11
N MET A 175 14.53 -1.22 16.93
CA MET A 175 14.77 -1.91 18.20
C MET A 175 13.63 -1.75 19.20
N ARG A 176 12.92 -0.61 19.19
CA ARG A 176 11.71 -0.45 20.03
C ARG A 176 10.61 -1.42 19.61
N CYS A 177 10.40 -1.54 18.30
CA CYS A 177 9.43 -2.48 17.75
C CYS A 177 9.81 -3.94 18.03
N TYR A 178 11.08 -4.32 17.83
CA TYR A 178 11.53 -5.69 18.11
C TYR A 178 11.41 -6.07 19.59
N ARG A 179 11.73 -5.16 20.53
CA ARG A 179 11.50 -5.40 21.96
C ARG A 179 10.03 -5.62 22.28
N TYR A 180 9.14 -4.84 21.65
CA TYR A 180 7.70 -5.04 21.81
C TYR A 180 7.27 -6.41 21.29
N ILE A 181 7.73 -6.81 20.09
CA ILE A 181 7.42 -8.11 19.50
C ILE A 181 7.89 -9.24 20.42
N VAL A 182 9.15 -9.25 20.85
CA VAL A 182 9.72 -10.30 21.72
C VAL A 182 9.03 -10.37 23.08
N SER A 183 8.54 -9.25 23.62
CA SER A 183 7.79 -9.25 24.88
C SER A 183 6.44 -9.99 24.78
N HIS A 184 5.85 -10.11 23.59
CA HIS A 184 4.59 -10.81 23.33
C HIS A 184 4.80 -12.17 22.66
N GLU A 185 5.79 -12.28 21.81
CA GLU A 185 6.19 -13.50 21.10
C GLU A 185 7.70 -13.77 21.35
N PRO A 186 8.07 -14.36 22.48
CA PRO A 186 9.48 -14.58 22.85
C PRO A 186 10.29 -15.46 21.89
N ALA A 187 9.61 -16.22 21.04
CA ALA A 187 10.21 -17.08 20.02
C ALA A 187 10.10 -16.49 18.59
N ASP A 188 9.89 -15.18 18.44
CA ASP A 188 9.93 -14.55 17.13
C ASP A 188 11.37 -14.52 16.60
N TYR A 189 11.63 -15.38 15.61
CA TYR A 189 12.98 -15.56 15.06
C TYR A 189 13.56 -14.27 14.47
N ASP A 190 12.74 -13.54 13.69
CA ASP A 190 13.21 -12.34 12.97
C ASP A 190 13.54 -11.21 13.94
N ALA A 191 12.71 -11.01 14.96
CA ALA A 191 12.98 -10.01 15.99
C ALA A 191 14.24 -10.36 16.78
N LEU A 192 14.37 -11.60 17.25
CA LEU A 192 15.56 -12.08 17.98
C LEU A 192 16.84 -11.95 17.14
N LEU A 193 16.79 -12.35 15.87
CA LEU A 193 17.94 -12.22 14.97
C LEU A 193 18.34 -10.77 14.78
N ASN A 194 17.39 -9.90 14.45
CA ASN A 194 17.68 -8.47 14.22
C ASN A 194 18.21 -7.78 15.48
N MET A 195 17.68 -8.10 16.66
CA MET A 195 18.20 -7.60 17.93
C MET A 195 19.65 -8.09 18.16
N GLY A 196 19.92 -9.35 17.92
CA GLY A 196 21.26 -9.91 18.05
C GLY A 196 22.27 -9.26 17.09
N VAL A 197 21.88 -9.07 15.82
CA VAL A 197 22.71 -8.40 14.80
C VAL A 197 22.94 -6.92 15.15
N TYR A 198 21.93 -6.23 15.66
CA TYR A 198 22.06 -4.85 16.12
C TYR A 198 23.14 -4.71 17.19
N TYR A 199 23.08 -5.52 18.27
CA TYR A 199 24.08 -5.45 19.35
C TYR A 199 25.45 -5.95 18.90
N TYR A 200 25.53 -6.95 18.02
CA TYR A 200 26.80 -7.36 17.41
C TYR A 200 27.45 -6.24 16.60
N THR A 201 26.65 -5.47 15.85
CA THR A 201 27.14 -4.33 15.09
C THR A 201 27.62 -3.20 16.01
N ALA A 202 26.83 -2.89 17.06
CA ALA A 202 27.20 -1.90 18.08
C ALA A 202 28.48 -2.28 18.80
N LEU A 203 28.67 -3.56 19.17
CA LEU A 203 29.90 -4.08 19.73
C LEU A 203 31.12 -3.80 18.85
N ARG A 204 30.99 -3.96 17.54
CA ARG A 204 32.10 -3.73 16.59
C ARG A 204 32.43 -2.26 16.36
N GLN A 205 31.48 -1.38 16.62
CA GLN A 205 31.63 0.06 16.38
C GLN A 205 32.05 0.85 17.64
N THR A 206 31.73 0.33 18.81
CA THR A 206 32.07 1.05 20.07
C THR A 206 33.54 0.91 20.46
N THR A 207 34.09 1.98 21.02
CA THR A 207 35.41 2.05 21.64
C THR A 207 35.33 2.03 23.18
N ASP A 208 34.13 2.13 23.73
CA ASP A 208 33.89 2.07 25.18
C ASP A 208 33.90 0.62 25.66
N GLU A 209 34.85 0.27 26.54
CA GLU A 209 35.01 -1.09 27.05
C GLU A 209 33.83 -1.58 27.91
N ALA A 210 33.19 -0.70 28.68
CA ALA A 210 32.01 -1.06 29.44
C ALA A 210 30.84 -1.39 28.53
N ALA A 211 30.57 -0.55 27.53
CA ALA A 211 29.55 -0.78 26.52
C ALA A 211 29.83 -2.05 25.69
N ARG A 212 31.10 -2.36 25.43
CA ARG A 212 31.49 -3.58 24.71
C ARG A 212 31.02 -4.84 25.42
N ALA A 213 31.24 -4.93 26.75
CA ALA A 213 30.81 -6.08 27.53
C ALA A 213 29.30 -6.26 27.50
N ASP A 214 28.54 -5.18 27.66
CA ASP A 214 27.08 -5.20 27.61
C ASP A 214 26.56 -5.61 26.22
N TYR A 215 27.13 -5.04 25.15
CA TYR A 215 26.73 -5.37 23.80
C TYR A 215 27.08 -6.83 23.43
N ALA A 216 28.22 -7.32 23.86
CA ALA A 216 28.59 -8.72 23.66
C ALA A 216 27.60 -9.67 24.34
N ALA A 217 27.25 -9.40 25.61
CA ALA A 217 26.28 -10.20 26.36
C ALA A 217 24.91 -10.20 25.71
N LEU A 218 24.39 -9.03 25.29
CA LEU A 218 23.10 -8.91 24.62
C LEU A 218 23.10 -9.60 23.26
N ALA A 219 24.13 -9.38 22.42
CA ALA A 219 24.27 -10.07 21.15
C ALA A 219 24.28 -11.60 21.33
N GLN A 220 25.05 -12.10 22.28
CA GLN A 220 25.14 -13.55 22.59
C GLN A 220 23.78 -14.11 23.02
N ALA A 221 23.05 -13.40 23.87
CA ALA A 221 21.74 -13.84 24.35
C ALA A 221 20.74 -13.96 23.19
N TYR A 222 20.51 -12.87 22.44
CA TYR A 222 19.53 -12.84 21.36
C TYR A 222 19.89 -13.79 20.20
N LEU A 223 21.16 -13.87 19.81
CA LEU A 223 21.60 -14.83 18.77
C LEU A 223 21.46 -16.28 19.21
N THR A 224 21.64 -16.56 20.51
CA THR A 224 21.42 -17.90 21.04
C THR A 224 19.94 -18.26 21.01
N ASP A 225 19.06 -17.34 21.38
CA ASP A 225 17.63 -17.57 21.34
C ASP A 225 17.13 -17.69 19.90
N ALA A 226 17.60 -16.84 18.98
CA ALA A 226 17.31 -17.00 17.55
C ALA A 226 17.75 -18.37 17.03
N TRP A 227 18.95 -18.84 17.40
CA TRP A 227 19.45 -20.15 16.99
C TRP A 227 18.62 -21.31 17.57
N ARG A 228 18.11 -21.18 18.81
CA ARG A 228 17.21 -22.18 19.40
C ARG A 228 15.88 -22.27 18.64
N VAL A 229 15.36 -21.15 18.16
CA VAL A 229 14.13 -21.11 17.36
C VAL A 229 14.37 -21.70 15.97
N SER A 230 15.44 -21.27 15.30
CA SER A 230 15.79 -21.75 13.96
C SER A 230 17.30 -21.73 13.75
N PRO A 231 17.96 -22.92 13.80
CA PRO A 231 19.41 -23.03 13.60
C PRO A 231 19.76 -22.85 12.12
N THR A 232 20.07 -21.62 11.74
CA THR A 232 20.49 -21.28 10.38
C THR A 232 22.02 -21.11 10.28
N PRO A 233 22.65 -21.38 9.09
CA PRO A 233 24.07 -21.13 8.90
C PRO A 233 24.47 -19.66 9.13
N HIS A 234 23.56 -18.74 8.87
CA HIS A 234 23.79 -17.31 9.09
C HIS A 234 23.96 -16.98 10.57
N VAL A 235 23.02 -17.41 11.40
CA VAL A 235 23.09 -17.20 12.86
C VAL A 235 24.33 -17.88 13.45
N GLU A 236 24.63 -19.12 13.01
CA GLU A 236 25.79 -19.88 13.48
C GLU A 236 27.10 -19.17 13.14
N LYS A 237 27.22 -18.58 11.96
CA LYS A 237 28.39 -17.79 11.55
C LYS A 237 28.60 -16.61 12.50
N ILE A 238 27.56 -15.80 12.74
CA ILE A 238 27.67 -14.61 13.61
C ILE A 238 28.04 -15.02 15.06
N ARG A 239 27.45 -16.11 15.57
CA ARG A 239 27.76 -16.63 16.92
C ARG A 239 29.22 -17.05 17.02
N ARG A 240 29.80 -17.71 16.01
CA ARG A 240 31.21 -18.08 15.99
C ARG A 240 32.12 -16.85 15.94
N GLU A 241 31.80 -15.88 15.14
CA GLU A 241 32.53 -14.60 15.07
C GLU A 241 32.51 -13.88 16.41
N LEU A 242 31.36 -13.86 17.09
CA LEU A 242 31.19 -13.27 18.42
C LEU A 242 32.02 -14.00 19.49
N SER A 243 32.12 -15.35 19.42
CA SER A 243 32.90 -16.16 20.36
C SER A 243 34.42 -15.99 20.21
N GLY A 244 34.89 -15.42 19.12
CA GLY A 244 36.29 -15.14 18.82
C GLY A 244 36.76 -13.74 19.16
N LEU A 245 35.83 -12.87 19.61
CA LEU A 245 36.09 -11.49 20.03
C LEU A 245 36.35 -11.40 21.53
#